data_6eae5f1894eac1329a0368cf7b825615
#
_entry.id   6eae5f1894eac1329a0368cf7b825615
#
_cell.length_a   1.000
_cell.length_b   1.000
_cell.length_c   1.000
_cell.angle_alpha   90.00
_cell.angle_beta   90.00
_cell.angle_gamma   90.00
#
_symmetry.space_group_name_H-M   'P 1'
#
loop_
_entity.id
_entity.type
_entity.pdbx_description
1 polymer ?
#
loop_
_entity_poly.entity_id
_entity_poly.type
_entity_poly.pdbx_seq_one_letter_code
_entity_poly.pdbx_strand_id
1 'polypeptide(L)'
;ALEGRVDEVLILYADMPLLTEETLRRVVDARRSAGAVLSILTVTAEDPRGFGRVVRQTDGSVARIVEEADATEAERAIRELNAGVYACDAAWLWAHLPALPLHPKGEYYLTDLVEMAAQEGQRVVAVAVDDPTETLGINTRVHLAEAEAVLRRRINRRWMEAGVTMIDPETTYIEPTVTIGQDTVIWPNTILRGRTTVGANCQIGPNALIEDSVIGDRCRVLASVVEGAVMEEGSDVGPFSHLRPGAHLGPGAHVGNFGEVKNSSLGAGAKMGHFSYVGDAEVGAGANIGAGTVTCNFDGRRKHRTVIGEEAFIGSGTMLVAPVRVGRRAVIGAGSVVTHDIPDDTVAYGVPARERGRRENADESHTETQ
;
A
#
# COMPACT_ATOMS: atom_id res chain seq x y z
N ALA A 1 -12.92 -27.84 19.94
CA ALA A 1 -13.47 -26.50 20.28
C ALA A 1 -14.71 -26.16 19.45
N LEU A 2 -14.87 -26.70 18.22
CA LEU A 2 -15.99 -26.42 17.31
C LEU A 2 -17.07 -27.52 17.30
N GLU A 3 -16.77 -28.70 17.83
CA GLU A 3 -17.68 -29.83 17.88
C GLU A 3 -19.01 -29.47 18.55
N GLY A 4 -20.13 -29.81 17.89
CA GLY A 4 -21.49 -29.49 18.35
C GLY A 4 -21.87 -28.01 18.33
N ARG A 5 -21.04 -27.13 17.75
CA ARG A 5 -21.23 -25.67 17.70
C ARG A 5 -21.37 -25.12 16.26
N VAL A 6 -21.06 -25.91 15.26
CA VAL A 6 -21.13 -25.56 13.84
C VAL A 6 -21.67 -26.73 13.03
N ASP A 7 -22.33 -26.44 11.92
CA ASP A 7 -22.90 -27.47 11.02
C ASP A 7 -21.94 -27.79 9.86
N GLU A 8 -20.95 -26.94 9.64
CA GLU A 8 -20.00 -27.06 8.53
C GLU A 8 -18.62 -26.55 8.93
N VAL A 9 -17.58 -27.21 8.42
CA VAL A 9 -16.18 -26.84 8.64
C VAL A 9 -15.47 -26.68 7.31
N LEU A 10 -14.88 -25.49 7.11
CA LEU A 10 -13.96 -25.22 6.00
C LEU A 10 -12.52 -25.32 6.52
N ILE A 11 -11.70 -26.15 5.89
CA ILE A 11 -10.31 -26.42 6.25
C ILE A 11 -9.42 -25.90 5.12
N LEU A 12 -8.44 -25.06 5.45
CA LEU A 12 -7.48 -24.45 4.53
C LEU A 12 -6.07 -24.63 5.07
N TYR A 13 -5.10 -24.70 4.19
CA TYR A 13 -3.69 -24.56 4.56
C TYR A 13 -3.31 -23.08 4.65
N ALA A 14 -2.56 -22.71 5.70
CA ALA A 14 -2.17 -21.33 5.98
C ALA A 14 -1.10 -20.79 5.02
N ASP A 15 -0.45 -21.65 4.28
CA ASP A 15 0.62 -21.33 3.33
C ASP A 15 0.13 -21.06 1.89
N MET A 16 -1.18 -20.93 1.67
CA MET A 16 -1.81 -20.67 0.38
C MET A 16 -2.52 -19.29 0.37
N PRO A 17 -1.78 -18.18 0.34
CA PRO A 17 -2.34 -16.84 0.55
C PRO A 17 -3.10 -16.27 -0.65
N LEU A 18 -3.10 -16.94 -1.79
CA LEU A 18 -3.71 -16.48 -3.04
C LEU A 18 -5.13 -17.01 -3.27
N LEU A 19 -5.64 -17.88 -2.37
CA LEU A 19 -7.01 -18.36 -2.40
C LEU A 19 -7.98 -17.18 -2.33
N THR A 20 -8.95 -17.17 -3.24
CA THR A 20 -9.98 -16.13 -3.26
C THR A 20 -11.22 -16.53 -2.47
N GLU A 21 -11.95 -15.53 -1.98
CA GLU A 21 -13.24 -15.77 -1.32
C GLU A 21 -14.23 -16.47 -2.26
N GLU A 22 -14.22 -16.15 -3.55
CA GLU A 22 -15.07 -16.74 -4.56
C GLU A 22 -14.83 -18.26 -4.68
N THR A 23 -13.56 -18.66 -4.81
CA THR A 23 -13.17 -20.07 -4.86
C THR A 23 -13.58 -20.82 -3.59
N LEU A 24 -13.36 -20.21 -2.42
CA LEU A 24 -13.77 -20.84 -1.15
C LEU A 24 -15.29 -20.99 -1.04
N ARG A 25 -16.05 -19.98 -1.46
CA ARG A 25 -17.53 -20.08 -1.53
C ARG A 25 -17.98 -21.19 -2.47
N ARG A 26 -17.39 -21.33 -3.64
CA ARG A 26 -17.69 -22.40 -4.61
C ARG A 26 -17.50 -23.80 -4.00
N VAL A 27 -16.44 -24.01 -3.23
CA VAL A 27 -16.20 -25.29 -2.54
C VAL A 27 -17.30 -25.60 -1.53
N VAL A 28 -17.69 -24.62 -0.73
CA VAL A 28 -18.78 -24.74 0.26
C VAL A 28 -20.12 -25.01 -0.43
N ASP A 29 -20.45 -24.22 -1.44
CA ASP A 29 -21.74 -24.30 -2.13
C ASP A 29 -21.88 -25.59 -2.94
N ALA A 30 -20.79 -26.09 -3.52
CA ALA A 30 -20.78 -27.38 -4.21
C ALA A 30 -21.11 -28.54 -3.26
N ARG A 31 -20.56 -28.55 -2.03
CA ARG A 31 -20.89 -29.51 -1.01
C ARG A 31 -22.38 -29.48 -0.66
N ARG A 32 -22.88 -28.28 -0.35
CA ARG A 32 -24.30 -28.06 0.05
C ARG A 32 -25.26 -28.47 -1.04
N SER A 33 -25.04 -28.03 -2.26
CA SER A 33 -25.91 -28.29 -3.41
C SER A 33 -25.96 -29.78 -3.78
N ALA A 34 -24.86 -30.50 -3.56
CA ALA A 34 -24.77 -31.92 -3.84
C ALA A 34 -25.28 -32.79 -2.68
N GLY A 35 -25.55 -32.24 -1.49
CA GLY A 35 -25.80 -33.01 -0.28
C GLY A 35 -24.62 -33.88 0.10
N ALA A 36 -23.39 -33.46 -0.22
CA ALA A 36 -22.17 -34.22 -0.01
C ALA A 36 -21.66 -34.06 1.44
N VAL A 37 -21.01 -35.07 1.99
CA VAL A 37 -20.36 -34.99 3.30
C VAL A 37 -19.04 -34.22 3.19
N LEU A 38 -18.42 -34.20 2.01
CA LEU A 38 -17.12 -33.60 1.75
C LEU A 38 -17.06 -32.99 0.34
N SER A 39 -16.51 -31.79 0.22
CA SER A 39 -16.02 -31.26 -1.04
C SER A 39 -14.54 -30.89 -0.92
N ILE A 40 -13.80 -31.02 -2.00
CA ILE A 40 -12.37 -30.75 -2.08
C ILE A 40 -12.09 -29.79 -3.23
N LEU A 41 -11.12 -28.89 -3.05
CA LEU A 41 -10.58 -28.09 -4.14
C LEU A 41 -9.51 -28.88 -4.87
N THR A 42 -9.59 -28.88 -6.19
CA THR A 42 -8.59 -29.53 -7.05
C THR A 42 -7.99 -28.56 -8.04
N VAL A 43 -6.77 -28.84 -8.48
CA VAL A 43 -6.09 -28.13 -9.54
C VAL A 43 -5.51 -29.09 -10.55
N THR A 44 -5.56 -28.75 -11.83
CA THR A 44 -4.87 -29.51 -12.88
C THR A 44 -3.58 -28.80 -13.22
N ALA A 45 -2.43 -29.45 -12.96
CA ALA A 45 -1.11 -28.89 -13.23
C ALA A 45 -0.15 -29.97 -13.80
N GLU A 46 0.84 -29.50 -14.55
CA GLU A 46 1.92 -30.37 -15.04
C GLU A 46 2.98 -30.65 -13.96
N ASP A 47 3.31 -29.62 -13.20
CA ASP A 47 4.19 -29.72 -12.02
C ASP A 47 3.34 -29.97 -10.78
N PRO A 48 3.44 -31.15 -10.16
CA PRO A 48 2.63 -31.50 -9.00
C PRO A 48 3.05 -30.79 -7.71
N ARG A 49 4.21 -30.20 -7.64
CA ARG A 49 4.73 -29.46 -6.45
C ARG A 49 4.60 -30.21 -5.11
N GLY A 50 4.52 -31.54 -5.15
CA GLY A 50 4.32 -32.37 -3.96
C GLY A 50 2.87 -32.57 -3.54
N PHE A 51 1.88 -32.08 -4.29
CA PHE A 51 0.47 -32.30 -3.98
C PHE A 51 0.03 -33.75 -4.17
N GLY A 52 -0.91 -34.20 -3.35
CA GLY A 52 -1.58 -35.49 -3.49
C GLY A 52 -2.37 -35.57 -4.80
N ARG A 53 -2.50 -36.80 -5.32
CA ARG A 53 -3.24 -37.11 -6.56
C ARG A 53 -4.68 -37.46 -6.25
N VAL A 54 -5.62 -36.89 -6.99
CA VAL A 54 -7.04 -37.23 -6.89
C VAL A 54 -7.33 -38.42 -7.78
N VAL A 55 -7.55 -39.59 -7.16
CA VAL A 55 -7.89 -40.82 -7.86
C VAL A 55 -9.41 -40.91 -8.03
N ARG A 56 -9.87 -41.14 -9.26
CA ARG A 56 -11.29 -41.28 -9.58
C ARG A 56 -11.67 -42.74 -9.87
N GLN A 57 -12.92 -43.08 -9.58
CA GLN A 57 -13.54 -44.32 -10.00
C GLN A 57 -13.87 -44.31 -11.51
N THR A 58 -14.26 -45.45 -12.04
CA THR A 58 -14.64 -45.58 -13.45
C THR A 58 -15.87 -44.76 -13.85
N ASP A 59 -16.73 -44.40 -12.88
CA ASP A 59 -17.89 -43.54 -13.06
C ASP A 59 -17.56 -42.05 -12.93
N GLY A 60 -16.28 -41.72 -12.67
CA GLY A 60 -15.81 -40.34 -12.50
C GLY A 60 -15.91 -39.78 -11.08
N SER A 61 -16.49 -40.53 -10.14
CA SER A 61 -16.54 -40.10 -8.73
C SER A 61 -15.14 -40.12 -8.08
N VAL A 62 -14.92 -39.28 -7.07
CA VAL A 62 -13.66 -39.27 -6.32
C VAL A 62 -13.56 -40.50 -5.45
N ALA A 63 -12.50 -41.29 -5.62
CA ALA A 63 -12.25 -42.51 -4.85
C ALA A 63 -11.38 -42.24 -3.61
N ARG A 64 -10.25 -41.55 -3.80
CA ARG A 64 -9.28 -41.27 -2.75
C ARG A 64 -8.28 -40.19 -3.19
N ILE A 65 -7.51 -39.70 -2.26
CA ILE A 65 -6.33 -38.91 -2.53
C ILE A 65 -5.10 -39.72 -2.14
N VAL A 66 -4.08 -39.75 -3.01
CA VAL A 66 -2.81 -40.44 -2.76
C VAL A 66 -1.73 -39.38 -2.62
N GLU A 67 -1.07 -39.36 -1.48
CA GLU A 67 0.05 -38.45 -1.24
C GLU A 67 1.24 -38.74 -2.17
N GLU A 68 2.00 -37.73 -2.56
CA GLU A 68 3.16 -37.84 -3.47
C GLU A 68 4.13 -38.97 -3.07
N ALA A 69 4.38 -39.09 -1.76
CA ALA A 69 5.33 -40.06 -1.21
C ALA A 69 4.87 -41.50 -1.36
N ASP A 70 3.56 -41.74 -1.39
CA ASP A 70 2.95 -43.06 -1.39
C ASP A 70 2.39 -43.43 -2.77
N ALA A 71 2.46 -42.51 -3.75
CA ALA A 71 1.92 -42.73 -5.10
C ALA A 71 2.75 -43.72 -5.94
N THR A 72 2.09 -44.61 -6.58
CA THR A 72 2.66 -45.48 -7.64
C THR A 72 3.02 -44.68 -8.88
N GLU A 73 3.80 -45.25 -9.80
CA GLU A 73 4.17 -44.58 -11.04
C GLU A 73 2.93 -44.17 -11.88
N ALA A 74 1.92 -45.01 -11.92
CA ALA A 74 0.67 -44.74 -12.62
C ALA A 74 -0.11 -43.58 -11.95
N GLU A 75 -0.13 -43.52 -10.63
CA GLU A 75 -0.80 -42.47 -9.88
C GLU A 75 -0.04 -41.14 -9.99
N ARG A 76 1.29 -41.15 -10.03
CA ARG A 76 2.09 -39.92 -10.27
C ARG A 76 1.81 -39.29 -11.63
N ALA A 77 1.31 -40.05 -12.61
CA ALA A 77 0.90 -39.54 -13.91
C ALA A 77 -0.44 -38.78 -13.87
N ILE A 78 -1.21 -38.90 -12.77
CA ILE A 78 -2.47 -38.14 -12.58
C ILE A 78 -2.14 -36.65 -12.42
N ARG A 79 -2.80 -35.83 -13.24
CA ARG A 79 -2.60 -34.36 -13.23
C ARG A 79 -3.62 -33.61 -12.37
N GLU A 80 -4.67 -34.25 -11.91
CA GLU A 80 -5.61 -33.69 -10.97
C GLU A 80 -5.07 -33.82 -9.55
N LEU A 81 -4.77 -32.68 -8.95
CA LEU A 81 -4.06 -32.56 -7.69
C LEU A 81 -4.98 -32.04 -6.60
N ASN A 82 -4.78 -32.50 -5.38
CA ASN A 82 -5.48 -32.02 -4.20
C ASN A 82 -4.87 -30.69 -3.73
N ALA A 83 -5.65 -29.63 -3.79
CA ALA A 83 -5.20 -28.29 -3.37
C ALA A 83 -5.29 -28.05 -1.86
N GLY A 84 -5.66 -29.06 -1.04
CA GLY A 84 -5.65 -28.93 0.42
C GLY A 84 -6.74 -28.04 1.01
N VAL A 85 -7.82 -27.80 0.27
CA VAL A 85 -9.01 -27.08 0.76
C VAL A 85 -10.17 -28.06 0.81
N TYR A 86 -10.85 -28.11 1.97
CA TYR A 86 -11.95 -29.04 2.21
C TYR A 86 -13.11 -28.32 2.87
N ALA A 87 -14.34 -28.55 2.38
CA ALA A 87 -15.55 -28.21 3.13
C ALA A 87 -16.22 -29.52 3.56
N CYS A 88 -16.48 -29.63 4.85
CA CYS A 88 -16.97 -30.88 5.47
C CYS A 88 -18.30 -30.63 6.17
N ASP A 89 -19.21 -31.62 6.12
CA ASP A 89 -20.27 -31.73 7.09
C ASP A 89 -19.67 -31.92 8.49
N ALA A 90 -20.02 -31.09 9.43
CA ALA A 90 -19.38 -31.09 10.74
C ALA A 90 -19.67 -32.38 11.54
N ALA A 91 -20.90 -32.87 11.50
CA ALA A 91 -21.28 -34.07 12.24
C ALA A 91 -20.53 -35.29 11.69
N TRP A 92 -20.47 -35.43 10.37
CA TRP A 92 -19.71 -36.50 9.72
C TRP A 92 -18.21 -36.38 10.02
N LEU A 93 -17.64 -35.18 9.92
CA LEU A 93 -16.20 -34.93 10.19
C LEU A 93 -15.81 -35.38 11.61
N TRP A 94 -16.55 -34.93 12.63
CA TRP A 94 -16.23 -35.25 14.03
C TRP A 94 -16.37 -36.73 14.34
N ALA A 95 -17.28 -37.43 13.69
CA ALA A 95 -17.44 -38.87 13.85
C ALA A 95 -16.26 -39.67 13.26
N HIS A 96 -15.61 -39.15 12.21
CA HIS A 96 -14.58 -39.88 11.45
C HIS A 96 -13.14 -39.48 11.81
N LEU A 97 -12.89 -38.26 12.31
CA LEU A 97 -11.54 -37.82 12.71
C LEU A 97 -10.84 -38.79 13.69
N PRO A 98 -11.50 -39.37 14.69
CA PRO A 98 -10.86 -40.33 15.61
C PRO A 98 -10.50 -41.67 14.95
N ALA A 99 -11.09 -41.98 13.81
CA ALA A 99 -10.88 -43.23 13.05
C ALA A 99 -9.79 -43.13 11.96
N LEU A 100 -9.18 -41.94 11.79
CA LEU A 100 -8.07 -41.75 10.85
C LEU A 100 -6.94 -42.73 11.16
N PRO A 101 -6.38 -43.41 10.12
CA PRO A 101 -5.27 -44.34 10.32
C PRO A 101 -3.98 -43.58 10.64
N LEU A 102 -3.19 -44.14 11.55
CA LEU A 102 -1.84 -43.68 11.81
C LEU A 102 -0.89 -44.27 10.75
N HIS A 103 -0.30 -43.42 9.91
CA HIS A 103 0.65 -43.81 8.90
C HIS A 103 2.02 -44.18 9.49
N PRO A 104 2.83 -44.98 8.76
CA PRO A 104 4.13 -45.48 9.26
C PRO A 104 5.10 -44.38 9.72
N LYS A 105 4.93 -43.14 9.21
CA LYS A 105 5.72 -41.97 9.60
C LYS A 105 5.26 -41.33 10.91
N GLY A 106 4.19 -41.83 11.53
CA GLY A 106 3.63 -41.28 12.76
C GLY A 106 2.68 -40.09 12.52
N GLU A 107 2.18 -39.94 11.31
CA GLU A 107 1.30 -38.84 10.90
C GLU A 107 -0.11 -39.37 10.58
N TYR A 108 -1.11 -38.49 10.75
CA TYR A 108 -2.48 -38.70 10.29
C TYR A 108 -2.70 -37.83 9.04
N TYR A 109 -3.19 -38.43 7.96
CA TYR A 109 -3.47 -37.68 6.75
C TYR A 109 -4.96 -37.32 6.68
N LEU A 110 -5.24 -36.01 6.59
CA LEU A 110 -6.63 -35.54 6.43
C LEU A 110 -7.25 -36.06 5.13
N THR A 111 -6.42 -36.32 4.13
CA THR A 111 -6.80 -36.88 2.82
C THR A 111 -7.46 -38.26 2.92
N ASP A 112 -7.21 -39.03 3.98
CA ASP A 112 -7.86 -40.32 4.21
C ASP A 112 -9.37 -40.20 4.42
N LEU A 113 -9.87 -39.06 4.86
CA LEU A 113 -11.31 -38.79 4.96
C LEU A 113 -12.02 -38.93 3.62
N VAL A 114 -11.34 -38.64 2.51
CA VAL A 114 -11.90 -38.79 1.17
C VAL A 114 -12.16 -40.27 0.83
N GLU A 115 -11.20 -41.13 1.13
CA GLU A 115 -11.34 -42.56 0.92
C GLU A 115 -12.40 -43.16 1.87
N MET A 116 -12.42 -42.77 3.14
CA MET A 116 -13.44 -43.20 4.10
C MET A 116 -14.84 -42.84 3.62
N ALA A 117 -15.04 -41.59 3.17
CA ALA A 117 -16.34 -41.18 2.61
C ALA A 117 -16.75 -42.00 1.39
N ALA A 118 -15.81 -42.27 0.46
CA ALA A 118 -16.08 -43.06 -0.73
C ALA A 118 -16.41 -44.52 -0.39
N GLN A 119 -15.72 -45.11 0.59
CA GLN A 119 -15.96 -46.50 1.02
C GLN A 119 -17.34 -46.67 1.70
N GLU A 120 -17.81 -45.63 2.38
CA GLU A 120 -19.15 -45.57 2.99
C GLU A 120 -20.27 -45.27 1.97
N GLY A 121 -19.93 -45.09 0.69
CA GLY A 121 -20.88 -44.70 -0.34
C GLY A 121 -21.37 -43.25 -0.19
N GLN A 122 -20.70 -42.46 0.60
CA GLN A 122 -20.99 -41.03 0.76
C GLN A 122 -20.48 -40.24 -0.45
N ARG A 123 -21.14 -39.11 -0.73
CA ARG A 123 -20.78 -38.28 -1.86
C ARG A 123 -19.61 -37.36 -1.52
N VAL A 124 -18.57 -37.37 -2.35
CA VAL A 124 -17.45 -36.42 -2.34
C VAL A 124 -17.48 -35.63 -3.64
N VAL A 125 -17.39 -34.30 -3.55
CA VAL A 125 -17.38 -33.41 -4.71
C VAL A 125 -16.02 -32.79 -4.88
N ALA A 126 -15.44 -32.90 -6.07
CA ALA A 126 -14.23 -32.18 -6.45
C ALA A 126 -14.61 -30.90 -7.21
N VAL A 127 -14.08 -29.78 -6.78
CA VAL A 127 -14.26 -28.46 -7.40
C VAL A 127 -12.92 -28.03 -7.98
N ALA A 128 -12.84 -27.93 -9.29
CA ALA A 128 -11.63 -27.45 -9.95
C ALA A 128 -11.50 -25.93 -9.76
N VAL A 129 -10.27 -25.48 -9.43
CA VAL A 129 -9.95 -24.04 -9.39
C VAL A 129 -9.92 -23.49 -10.82
N ASP A 130 -10.40 -22.26 -11.00
CA ASP A 130 -10.39 -21.59 -12.31
C ASP A 130 -9.02 -21.00 -12.64
N ASP A 131 -8.35 -20.40 -11.63
CA ASP A 131 -7.00 -19.87 -11.74
C ASP A 131 -6.02 -20.73 -10.92
N PRO A 132 -5.18 -21.55 -11.56
CA PRO A 132 -4.22 -22.39 -10.86
C PRO A 132 -3.27 -21.63 -9.92
N THR A 133 -3.07 -20.35 -10.14
CA THR A 133 -2.20 -19.54 -9.26
C THR A 133 -2.75 -19.40 -7.85
N GLU A 134 -4.06 -19.60 -7.65
CA GLU A 134 -4.66 -19.59 -6.31
C GLU A 134 -4.11 -20.68 -5.39
N THR A 135 -3.61 -21.77 -5.98
CA THR A 135 -3.11 -22.93 -5.24
C THR A 135 -1.60 -22.91 -5.00
N LEU A 136 -0.94 -21.76 -5.23
CA LEU A 136 0.48 -21.61 -4.95
C LEU A 136 0.75 -21.67 -3.45
N GLY A 137 1.35 -22.77 -2.99
CA GLY A 137 1.82 -22.94 -1.61
C GLY A 137 3.22 -22.35 -1.39
N ILE A 138 3.44 -21.74 -0.22
CA ILE A 138 4.69 -21.06 0.12
C ILE A 138 5.52 -21.93 1.07
N ASN A 139 6.49 -22.66 0.52
CA ASN A 139 7.46 -23.46 1.28
C ASN A 139 8.86 -22.84 1.29
N THR A 140 9.16 -21.93 0.37
CA THR A 140 10.48 -21.32 0.20
C THR A 140 10.36 -19.81 -0.05
N ARG A 141 11.46 -19.08 0.07
CA ARG A 141 11.52 -17.66 -0.31
C ARG A 141 11.29 -17.44 -1.81
N VAL A 142 11.59 -18.43 -2.64
CA VAL A 142 11.28 -18.40 -4.08
C VAL A 142 9.77 -18.44 -4.28
N HIS A 143 9.07 -19.38 -3.64
CA HIS A 143 7.61 -19.47 -3.69
C HIS A 143 6.93 -18.21 -3.14
N LEU A 144 7.51 -17.58 -2.09
CA LEU A 144 7.01 -16.31 -1.56
C LEU A 144 7.09 -15.21 -2.61
N ALA A 145 8.21 -15.10 -3.33
CA ALA A 145 8.37 -14.11 -4.39
C ALA A 145 7.44 -14.35 -5.58
N GLU A 146 7.20 -15.62 -5.94
CA GLU A 146 6.23 -15.99 -6.98
C GLU A 146 4.79 -15.57 -6.58
N ALA A 147 4.40 -15.88 -5.35
CA ALA A 147 3.07 -15.55 -4.83
C ALA A 147 2.88 -14.01 -4.74
N GLU A 148 3.91 -13.28 -4.30
CA GLU A 148 3.89 -11.81 -4.26
C GLU A 148 3.70 -11.22 -5.67
N ALA A 149 4.42 -11.72 -6.66
CA ALA A 149 4.29 -11.25 -8.05
C ALA A 149 2.87 -11.49 -8.61
N VAL A 150 2.25 -12.63 -8.30
CA VAL A 150 0.86 -12.90 -8.68
C VAL A 150 -0.09 -11.92 -7.99
N LEU A 151 0.05 -11.71 -6.67
CA LEU A 151 -0.80 -10.79 -5.93
C LEU A 151 -0.67 -9.35 -6.45
N ARG A 152 0.55 -8.88 -6.72
CA ARG A 152 0.83 -7.57 -7.31
C ARG A 152 0.12 -7.40 -8.64
N ARG A 153 0.22 -8.38 -9.55
CA ARG A 153 -0.49 -8.34 -10.84
C ARG A 153 -2.00 -8.26 -10.68
N ARG A 154 -2.59 -9.01 -9.73
CA ARG A 154 -4.03 -8.95 -9.43
C ARG A 154 -4.45 -7.57 -8.94
N ILE A 155 -3.68 -6.98 -8.00
CA ILE A 155 -3.96 -5.63 -7.46
C ILE A 155 -3.83 -4.58 -8.56
N ASN A 156 -2.74 -4.61 -9.33
CA ASN A 156 -2.49 -3.65 -10.40
C ASN A 156 -3.55 -3.74 -11.51
N ARG A 157 -3.93 -4.97 -11.89
CA ARG A 157 -5.01 -5.19 -12.86
C ARG A 157 -6.32 -4.59 -12.39
N ARG A 158 -6.70 -4.82 -11.13
CA ARG A 158 -7.93 -4.22 -10.54
C ARG A 158 -7.93 -2.69 -10.67
N TRP A 159 -6.81 -2.05 -10.38
CA TRP A 159 -6.71 -0.59 -10.50
C TRP A 159 -6.74 -0.12 -11.95
N MET A 160 -6.10 -0.81 -12.88
CA MET A 160 -6.18 -0.49 -14.31
C MET A 160 -7.62 -0.64 -14.83
N GLU A 161 -8.33 -1.68 -14.45
CA GLU A 161 -9.75 -1.88 -14.77
C GLU A 161 -10.66 -0.81 -14.13
N ALA A 162 -10.25 -0.22 -13.00
CA ALA A 162 -10.93 0.90 -12.34
C ALA A 162 -10.57 2.28 -12.93
N GLY A 163 -9.77 2.35 -14.00
CA GLY A 163 -9.44 3.59 -14.71
C GLY A 163 -8.14 4.26 -14.27
N VAL A 164 -7.25 3.55 -13.56
CA VAL A 164 -5.89 4.01 -13.25
C VAL A 164 -4.94 3.62 -14.37
N THR A 165 -4.14 4.55 -14.86
CA THR A 165 -3.10 4.28 -15.86
C THR A 165 -1.79 3.91 -15.17
N MET A 166 -1.24 2.74 -15.49
CA MET A 166 0.09 2.31 -15.04
C MET A 166 1.03 2.19 -16.23
N ILE A 167 2.15 2.93 -16.20
CA ILE A 167 3.13 2.90 -17.29
C ILE A 167 3.95 1.61 -17.27
N ASP A 168 4.28 1.14 -16.07
CA ASP A 168 4.95 -0.15 -15.86
C ASP A 168 4.36 -0.89 -14.64
N PRO A 169 3.38 -1.77 -14.87
CA PRO A 169 2.76 -2.54 -13.78
C PRO A 169 3.73 -3.48 -13.05
N GLU A 170 4.81 -3.93 -13.70
CA GLU A 170 5.76 -4.87 -13.08
C GLU A 170 6.65 -4.21 -12.03
N THR A 171 6.90 -2.91 -12.13
CA THR A 171 7.66 -2.13 -11.15
C THR A 171 6.80 -1.28 -10.23
N THR A 172 5.49 -1.48 -10.27
CA THR A 172 4.51 -0.78 -9.43
C THR A 172 4.04 -1.69 -8.29
N TYR A 173 4.23 -1.25 -7.05
CA TYR A 173 3.87 -1.97 -5.83
C TYR A 173 2.77 -1.24 -5.09
N ILE A 174 1.59 -1.84 -4.99
CA ILE A 174 0.40 -1.26 -4.33
C ILE A 174 -0.13 -2.27 -3.31
N GLU A 175 -0.20 -1.87 -2.05
CA GLU A 175 -0.81 -2.70 -1.00
C GLU A 175 -2.34 -2.75 -1.14
N PRO A 176 -2.98 -3.84 -0.68
CA PRO A 176 -4.43 -4.03 -0.82
C PRO A 176 -5.29 -2.93 -0.16
N THR A 177 -4.73 -2.25 0.84
CA THR A 177 -5.39 -1.19 1.64
C THR A 177 -5.40 0.18 0.96
N VAL A 178 -4.61 0.36 -0.08
CA VAL A 178 -4.50 1.61 -0.85
C VAL A 178 -5.75 1.84 -1.69
N THR A 179 -6.16 3.10 -1.82
CA THR A 179 -7.21 3.53 -2.76
C THR A 179 -6.69 4.57 -3.73
N ILE A 180 -7.14 4.51 -5.01
CA ILE A 180 -6.67 5.39 -6.06
C ILE A 180 -7.86 5.87 -6.89
N GLY A 181 -7.94 7.18 -7.11
CA GLY A 181 -8.96 7.80 -7.94
C GLY A 181 -8.71 7.60 -9.45
N GLN A 182 -9.80 7.69 -10.20
CA GLN A 182 -9.82 7.52 -11.65
C GLN A 182 -8.90 8.53 -12.37
N ASP A 183 -8.38 8.16 -13.53
CA ASP A 183 -7.51 8.97 -14.38
C ASP A 183 -6.16 9.37 -13.75
N THR A 184 -5.83 8.76 -12.62
CA THR A 184 -4.49 8.89 -12.02
C THR A 184 -3.48 8.04 -12.81
N VAL A 185 -2.30 8.63 -13.06
CA VAL A 185 -1.18 7.98 -13.76
C VAL A 185 -0.10 7.60 -12.76
N ILE A 186 0.23 6.31 -12.74
CA ILE A 186 1.32 5.75 -11.92
C ILE A 186 2.53 5.46 -12.82
N TRP A 187 3.65 6.09 -12.52
CA TRP A 187 4.91 5.94 -13.22
C TRP A 187 5.77 4.81 -12.62
N PRO A 188 6.78 4.31 -13.35
CA PRO A 188 7.61 3.18 -12.91
C PRO A 188 8.26 3.37 -11.53
N ASN A 189 8.54 2.24 -10.86
CA ASN A 189 9.20 2.19 -9.54
C ASN A 189 8.44 2.96 -8.45
N THR A 190 7.12 2.90 -8.47
CA THR A 190 6.26 3.55 -7.49
C THR A 190 5.79 2.53 -6.46
N ILE A 191 5.87 2.90 -5.19
CA ILE A 191 5.43 2.09 -4.05
C ILE A 191 4.37 2.86 -3.27
N LEU A 192 3.16 2.30 -3.20
CA LEU A 192 2.04 2.82 -2.42
C LEU A 192 1.67 1.80 -1.33
N ARG A 193 1.72 2.21 -0.07
CA ARG A 193 1.47 1.27 1.04
C ARG A 193 0.73 1.90 2.21
N GLY A 194 0.38 1.06 3.19
CA GLY A 194 -0.37 1.46 4.37
C GLY A 194 -1.80 1.89 4.04
N ARG A 195 -2.31 2.87 4.75
CA ARG A 195 -3.64 3.46 4.54
C ARG A 195 -3.59 4.67 3.62
N THR A 196 -2.80 4.56 2.54
CA THR A 196 -2.65 5.63 1.56
C THR A 196 -3.90 5.77 0.70
N THR A 197 -4.35 7.01 0.52
CA THR A 197 -5.39 7.36 -0.45
C THR A 197 -4.82 8.35 -1.47
N VAL A 198 -5.08 8.11 -2.75
CA VAL A 198 -4.70 8.97 -3.86
C VAL A 198 -5.98 9.40 -4.58
N GLY A 199 -6.15 10.70 -4.79
CA GLY A 199 -7.28 11.27 -5.52
C GLY A 199 -7.25 10.99 -7.03
N ALA A 200 -8.14 11.65 -7.75
CA ALA A 200 -8.26 11.55 -9.20
C ALA A 200 -7.29 12.48 -9.93
N ASN A 201 -6.96 12.12 -11.19
CA ASN A 201 -6.13 12.95 -12.08
C ASN A 201 -4.72 13.27 -11.53
N CYS A 202 -4.19 12.43 -10.67
CA CYS A 202 -2.85 12.61 -10.09
C CYS A 202 -1.76 12.08 -11.02
N GLN A 203 -0.52 12.53 -10.77
CA GLN A 203 0.70 12.00 -11.39
C GLN A 203 1.65 11.52 -10.29
N ILE A 204 1.79 10.21 -10.13
CA ILE A 204 2.54 9.60 -9.05
C ILE A 204 3.76 8.84 -9.60
N GLY A 205 4.94 9.22 -9.14
CA GLY A 205 6.20 8.66 -9.61
C GLY A 205 6.83 9.48 -10.77
N PRO A 206 7.89 8.94 -11.44
CA PRO A 206 8.56 7.68 -11.08
C PRO A 206 9.33 7.77 -9.75
N ASN A 207 9.73 6.59 -9.23
CA ASN A 207 10.53 6.48 -8.00
C ASN A 207 9.90 7.17 -6.78
N ALA A 208 8.61 7.06 -6.60
CA ALA A 208 7.88 7.59 -5.45
C ALA A 208 7.59 6.50 -4.41
N LEU A 209 7.76 6.84 -3.14
CA LEU A 209 7.30 6.03 -2.01
C LEU A 209 6.28 6.84 -1.22
N ILE A 210 5.05 6.33 -1.13
CA ILE A 210 3.97 6.98 -0.39
C ILE A 210 3.41 5.99 0.64
N GLU A 211 3.39 6.40 1.91
CA GLU A 211 2.92 5.58 3.01
C GLU A 211 2.00 6.37 3.94
N ASP A 212 0.89 5.75 4.37
CA ASP A 212 -0.06 6.29 5.35
C ASP A 212 -0.46 7.76 5.09
N SER A 213 -0.61 8.14 3.82
CA SER A 213 -0.77 9.53 3.40
C SER A 213 -2.06 9.76 2.62
N VAL A 214 -2.55 11.00 2.65
CA VAL A 214 -3.72 11.44 1.89
C VAL A 214 -3.26 12.40 0.79
N ILE A 215 -3.41 11.98 -0.46
CA ILE A 215 -3.09 12.76 -1.64
C ILE A 215 -4.41 13.17 -2.30
N GLY A 216 -4.69 14.46 -2.36
CA GLY A 216 -5.89 15.03 -3.01
C GLY A 216 -5.86 14.90 -4.53
N ASP A 217 -6.89 15.45 -5.16
CA ASP A 217 -7.01 15.41 -6.62
C ASP A 217 -5.95 16.27 -7.31
N ARG A 218 -5.58 15.90 -8.54
CA ARG A 218 -4.65 16.66 -9.39
C ARG A 218 -3.28 16.94 -8.78
N CYS A 219 -2.88 16.17 -7.77
CA CYS A 219 -1.57 16.26 -7.14
C CYS A 219 -0.48 15.62 -7.98
N ARG A 220 0.77 16.06 -7.78
CA ARG A 220 1.94 15.44 -8.38
C ARG A 220 2.97 15.07 -7.32
N VAL A 221 3.42 13.82 -7.34
CA VAL A 221 4.52 13.32 -6.51
C VAL A 221 5.61 12.78 -7.42
N LEU A 222 6.75 13.43 -7.49
CA LEU A 222 7.85 13.07 -8.37
C LEU A 222 9.07 12.63 -7.55
N ALA A 223 9.52 11.38 -7.71
CA ALA A 223 10.77 10.84 -7.15
C ALA A 223 11.00 11.25 -5.69
N SER A 224 10.01 11.10 -4.85
CA SER A 224 9.98 11.64 -3.48
C SER A 224 9.38 10.64 -2.50
N VAL A 225 9.65 10.88 -1.22
CA VAL A 225 9.10 10.11 -0.11
C VAL A 225 8.01 10.94 0.58
N VAL A 226 6.83 10.35 0.79
CA VAL A 226 5.68 10.98 1.45
C VAL A 226 5.15 10.03 2.51
N GLU A 227 5.31 10.39 3.78
CA GLU A 227 4.97 9.55 4.93
C GLU A 227 4.05 10.30 5.89
N GLY A 228 2.89 9.73 6.22
CA GLY A 228 1.94 10.29 7.19
C GLY A 228 1.60 11.75 6.91
N ALA A 229 1.48 12.12 5.66
CA ALA A 229 1.31 13.49 5.19
C ALA A 229 -0.03 13.69 4.48
N VAL A 230 -0.44 14.96 4.39
CA VAL A 230 -1.60 15.38 3.62
C VAL A 230 -1.17 16.34 2.52
N MET A 231 -1.57 16.03 1.30
CA MET A 231 -1.43 16.91 0.14
C MET A 231 -2.82 17.26 -0.37
N GLU A 232 -3.21 18.54 -0.28
CA GLU A 232 -4.47 19.00 -0.82
C GLU A 232 -4.40 19.21 -2.34
N GLU A 233 -5.56 19.40 -2.93
CA GLU A 233 -5.77 19.47 -4.36
C GLU A 233 -4.73 20.32 -5.11
N GLY A 234 -4.18 19.77 -6.18
CA GLY A 234 -3.25 20.48 -7.07
C GLY A 234 -1.89 20.81 -6.46
N SER A 235 -1.59 20.33 -5.25
CA SER A 235 -0.27 20.50 -4.65
C SER A 235 0.74 19.53 -5.29
N ASP A 236 2.03 19.87 -5.22
CA ASP A 236 3.07 19.03 -5.79
C ASP A 236 4.34 18.96 -4.94
N VAL A 237 5.04 17.83 -5.06
CA VAL A 237 6.29 17.58 -4.37
C VAL A 237 7.32 16.88 -5.27
N GLY A 238 8.57 17.32 -5.15
CA GLY A 238 9.70 16.66 -5.79
C GLY A 238 10.37 17.41 -6.94
N PRO A 239 11.42 16.81 -7.49
CA PRO A 239 11.98 15.51 -7.11
C PRO A 239 12.86 15.54 -5.85
N PHE A 240 13.12 14.34 -5.28
CA PHE A 240 14.05 14.11 -4.18
C PHE A 240 13.73 14.87 -2.91
N SER A 241 12.45 14.98 -2.59
CA SER A 241 11.94 15.66 -1.40
C SER A 241 11.30 14.66 -0.44
N HIS A 242 11.18 15.05 0.83
CA HIS A 242 10.61 14.23 1.87
C HIS A 242 9.54 14.99 2.65
N LEU A 243 8.30 14.58 2.47
CA LEU A 243 7.20 14.97 3.36
C LEU A 243 7.10 13.95 4.48
N ARG A 244 7.43 14.37 5.68
CA ARG A 244 7.46 13.52 6.89
C ARG A 244 6.13 13.62 7.64
N PRO A 245 5.90 12.73 8.63
CA PRO A 245 4.67 12.72 9.40
C PRO A 245 4.28 14.08 9.94
N GLY A 246 3.00 14.43 9.71
CA GLY A 246 2.43 15.74 10.08
C GLY A 246 2.74 16.87 9.08
N ALA A 247 3.32 16.57 7.92
CA ALA A 247 3.40 17.54 6.83
C ALA A 247 2.02 17.72 6.18
N HIS A 248 1.64 18.95 5.93
CA HIS A 248 0.38 19.31 5.28
C HIS A 248 0.64 20.37 4.20
N LEU A 249 0.38 20.02 2.96
CA LEU A 249 0.43 20.93 1.82
C LEU A 249 -0.99 21.38 1.48
N GLY A 250 -1.28 22.66 1.60
CA GLY A 250 -2.53 23.27 1.17
C GLY A 250 -2.70 23.27 -0.36
N PRO A 251 -3.87 23.68 -0.86
CA PRO A 251 -4.16 23.65 -2.30
C PRO A 251 -3.12 24.38 -3.13
N GLY A 252 -2.60 23.73 -4.17
CA GLY A 252 -1.59 24.30 -5.06
C GLY A 252 -0.25 24.65 -4.42
N ALA A 253 0.03 24.18 -3.20
CA ALA A 253 1.33 24.38 -2.56
C ALA A 253 2.41 23.56 -3.28
N HIS A 254 3.60 24.13 -3.41
CA HIS A 254 4.72 23.56 -4.15
C HIS A 254 5.93 23.30 -3.24
N VAL A 255 6.39 22.06 -3.21
CA VAL A 255 7.67 21.66 -2.63
C VAL A 255 8.57 21.13 -3.74
N GLY A 256 9.56 21.89 -4.14
CA GLY A 256 10.49 21.53 -5.21
C GLY A 256 11.51 20.48 -4.76
N ASN A 257 12.68 20.49 -5.37
CA ASN A 257 13.69 19.47 -5.17
C ASN A 257 14.48 19.63 -3.86
N PHE A 258 14.80 18.50 -3.23
CA PHE A 258 15.55 18.39 -1.96
C PHE A 258 14.92 19.14 -0.79
N GLY A 259 13.60 19.30 -0.78
CA GLY A 259 12.86 19.89 0.32
C GLY A 259 12.49 18.86 1.39
N GLU A 260 12.62 19.23 2.66
CA GLU A 260 12.12 18.42 3.77
C GLU A 260 11.08 19.21 4.57
N VAL A 261 9.88 18.65 4.72
CA VAL A 261 8.79 19.22 5.53
C VAL A 261 8.39 18.22 6.59
N LYS A 262 8.37 18.65 7.86
CA LYS A 262 8.03 17.80 9.00
C LYS A 262 7.14 18.52 10.00
N ASN A 263 6.02 17.89 10.39
CA ASN A 263 5.09 18.45 11.39
C ASN A 263 4.81 19.95 11.14
N SER A 264 4.50 20.28 9.87
CA SER A 264 4.39 21.65 9.40
C SER A 264 3.32 21.76 8.33
N SER A 265 2.70 22.94 8.23
CA SER A 265 1.73 23.26 7.20
C SER A 265 2.27 24.33 6.25
N LEU A 266 2.11 24.08 4.94
CA LEU A 266 2.29 25.08 3.89
C LEU A 266 0.90 25.47 3.37
N GLY A 267 0.53 26.74 3.50
CA GLY A 267 -0.77 27.24 3.06
C GLY A 267 -0.96 27.22 1.55
N ALA A 268 -2.15 27.56 1.10
CA ALA A 268 -2.50 27.52 -0.32
C ALA A 268 -1.51 28.32 -1.17
N GLY A 269 -0.98 27.72 -2.24
CA GLY A 269 -0.05 28.36 -3.16
C GLY A 269 1.32 28.74 -2.56
N ALA A 270 1.64 28.33 -1.33
CA ALA A 270 2.98 28.53 -0.76
C ALA A 270 4.03 27.76 -1.54
N LYS A 271 5.23 28.32 -1.67
CA LYS A 271 6.31 27.76 -2.50
C LYS A 271 7.60 27.58 -1.73
N MET A 272 8.17 26.38 -1.83
CA MET A 272 9.49 26.00 -1.36
C MET A 272 10.21 25.26 -2.48
N GLY A 273 10.73 25.98 -3.48
CA GLY A 273 11.20 25.42 -4.75
C GLY A 273 12.52 24.66 -4.70
N HIS A 274 13.32 24.82 -3.66
CA HIS A 274 14.67 24.29 -3.59
C HIS A 274 14.98 23.72 -2.21
N PHE A 275 16.17 23.10 -2.07
CA PHE A 275 16.66 22.51 -0.83
C PHE A 275 16.43 23.42 0.38
N SER A 276 15.62 22.97 1.32
CA SER A 276 15.24 23.71 2.52
C SER A 276 14.68 22.75 3.57
N TYR A 277 14.74 23.12 4.83
CA TYR A 277 14.10 22.38 5.92
C TYR A 277 13.04 23.22 6.60
N VAL A 278 11.81 22.75 6.58
CA VAL A 278 10.66 23.34 7.28
C VAL A 278 10.13 22.35 8.31
N GLY A 279 10.49 22.54 9.56
CA GLY A 279 10.08 21.69 10.68
C GLY A 279 9.39 22.47 11.78
N ASP A 280 8.31 21.91 12.34
CA ASP A 280 7.49 22.49 13.39
C ASP A 280 7.05 23.94 13.04
N ALA A 281 6.54 24.15 11.81
CA ALA A 281 6.24 25.48 11.29
C ALA A 281 4.83 25.61 10.70
N GLU A 282 4.32 26.82 10.71
CA GLU A 282 3.15 27.25 9.92
C GLU A 282 3.62 28.24 8.86
N VAL A 283 3.39 27.91 7.59
CA VAL A 283 3.70 28.78 6.45
C VAL A 283 2.39 29.25 5.83
N GLY A 284 2.16 30.53 5.79
CA GLY A 284 0.95 31.17 5.27
C GLY A 284 0.80 30.99 3.75
N ALA A 285 -0.43 31.23 3.27
CA ALA A 285 -0.75 31.15 1.85
C ALA A 285 0.13 32.11 1.03
N GLY A 286 0.55 31.68 -0.17
CA GLY A 286 1.35 32.47 -1.08
C GLY A 286 2.76 32.82 -0.59
N ALA A 287 3.19 32.34 0.58
CA ALA A 287 4.55 32.63 1.07
C ALA A 287 5.59 31.91 0.20
N ASN A 288 6.75 32.55 0.02
CA ASN A 288 7.88 32.00 -0.73
C ASN A 288 9.05 31.71 0.19
N ILE A 289 9.50 30.48 0.22
CA ILE A 289 10.65 30.00 0.98
C ILE A 289 11.85 29.89 0.04
N GLY A 290 12.85 30.75 0.22
CA GLY A 290 14.08 30.75 -0.58
C GLY A 290 14.98 29.54 -0.29
N ALA A 291 15.80 29.19 -1.27
CA ALA A 291 16.73 28.05 -1.18
C ALA A 291 17.63 28.11 0.06
N GLY A 292 17.85 27.00 0.73
CA GLY A 292 18.70 26.92 1.91
C GLY A 292 18.09 27.51 3.18
N THR A 293 16.79 27.80 3.20
CA THR A 293 16.08 28.23 4.41
C THR A 293 15.94 27.06 5.39
N VAL A 294 16.22 27.33 6.66
CA VAL A 294 16.09 26.38 7.75
C VAL A 294 15.29 26.99 8.89
N THR A 295 14.21 26.30 9.28
CA THR A 295 13.59 26.55 10.59
C THR A 295 14.45 25.87 11.66
N CYS A 296 15.21 26.68 12.44
CA CYS A 296 16.04 26.17 13.52
C CYS A 296 15.14 25.85 14.73
N ASN A 297 14.37 24.79 14.63
CA ASN A 297 13.28 24.46 15.53
C ASN A 297 13.70 23.76 16.83
N PHE A 298 14.97 23.37 16.99
CA PHE A 298 15.47 22.66 18.16
C PHE A 298 16.57 23.44 18.88
N ASP A 299 16.39 23.73 20.17
CA ASP A 299 17.32 24.45 21.01
C ASP A 299 18.32 23.58 21.79
N GLY A 300 18.36 22.28 21.46
CA GLY A 300 19.13 21.27 22.20
C GLY A 300 18.34 20.58 23.33
N ARG A 301 17.13 21.04 23.65
CA ARG A 301 16.26 20.47 24.70
C ARG A 301 14.82 20.28 24.22
N ARG A 302 14.25 21.27 23.54
CA ARG A 302 12.85 21.28 23.08
C ARG A 302 12.77 21.77 21.64
N LYS A 303 11.65 21.45 21.01
CA LYS A 303 11.27 22.01 19.72
C LYS A 303 10.38 23.22 19.92
N HIS A 304 10.58 24.20 19.07
CA HIS A 304 9.86 25.45 19.04
C HIS A 304 9.26 25.69 17.67
N ARG A 305 8.17 26.47 17.65
CA ARG A 305 7.41 26.69 16.43
C ARG A 305 7.91 27.98 15.72
N THR A 306 7.93 27.88 14.38
CA THR A 306 8.11 29.03 13.49
C THR A 306 6.79 29.36 12.83
N VAL A 307 6.42 30.63 12.73
CA VAL A 307 5.25 31.09 11.98
C VAL A 307 5.70 32.06 10.90
N ILE A 308 5.36 31.76 9.65
CA ILE A 308 5.62 32.58 8.47
C ILE A 308 4.27 33.06 7.94
N GLY A 309 4.04 34.35 7.91
CA GLY A 309 2.78 34.94 7.49
C GLY A 309 2.50 34.78 5.99
N GLU A 310 1.26 35.07 5.62
CA GLU A 310 0.81 35.05 4.23
C GLU A 310 1.66 35.97 3.34
N GLU A 311 1.95 35.55 2.11
CA GLU A 311 2.72 36.31 1.11
C GLU A 311 4.10 36.78 1.61
N ALA A 312 4.61 36.24 2.72
CA ALA A 312 5.96 36.55 3.19
C ALA A 312 7.00 35.99 2.20
N PHE A 313 8.06 36.75 2.00
CA PHE A 313 9.19 36.36 1.18
C PHE A 313 10.41 36.11 2.06
N ILE A 314 10.84 34.85 2.11
CA ILE A 314 12.05 34.43 2.83
C ILE A 314 13.18 34.30 1.82
N GLY A 315 14.21 35.14 1.91
CA GLY A 315 15.38 35.10 1.05
C GLY A 315 16.22 33.88 1.26
N SER A 316 16.96 33.46 0.23
CA SER A 316 17.80 32.28 0.27
C SER A 316 18.83 32.28 1.40
N GLY A 317 19.12 31.11 1.98
CA GLY A 317 20.11 30.96 3.05
C GLY A 317 19.65 31.56 4.41
N THR A 318 18.35 31.76 4.61
CA THR A 318 17.83 32.34 5.86
C THR A 318 17.72 31.27 6.95
N MET A 319 18.22 31.58 8.15
CA MET A 319 18.02 30.77 9.36
C MET A 319 16.94 31.46 10.24
N LEU A 320 15.84 30.72 10.46
CA LEU A 320 14.75 31.16 11.33
C LEU A 320 14.90 30.50 12.70
N VAL A 321 15.44 31.22 13.68
CA VAL A 321 15.72 30.67 15.02
C VAL A 321 14.44 30.70 15.85
N ALA A 322 13.79 29.54 15.93
CA ALA A 322 12.53 29.38 16.65
C ALA A 322 12.68 29.47 18.17
N PRO A 323 11.68 30.00 18.92
CA PRO A 323 10.40 30.47 18.39
C PRO A 323 10.52 31.83 17.72
N VAL A 324 9.95 31.96 16.52
CA VAL A 324 9.97 33.23 15.77
C VAL A 324 8.75 33.35 14.86
N ARG A 325 8.23 34.55 14.70
CA ARG A 325 7.17 34.92 13.78
C ARG A 325 7.70 35.90 12.73
N VAL A 326 7.50 35.58 11.47
CA VAL A 326 7.65 36.50 10.33
C VAL A 326 6.26 36.93 9.89
N GLY A 327 5.99 38.22 9.91
CA GLY A 327 4.69 38.79 9.61
C GLY A 327 4.26 38.62 8.16
N ARG A 328 2.98 38.94 7.91
CA ARG A 328 2.39 38.88 6.59
C ARG A 328 3.10 39.84 5.64
N ARG A 329 3.37 39.42 4.40
CA ARG A 329 4.08 40.21 3.36
C ARG A 329 5.46 40.74 3.79
N ALA A 330 6.01 40.27 4.90
CA ALA A 330 7.36 40.65 5.30
C ALA A 330 8.39 40.06 4.29
N VAL A 331 9.48 40.78 4.12
CA VAL A 331 10.59 40.40 3.24
C VAL A 331 11.85 40.21 4.08
N ILE A 332 12.35 38.97 4.07
CA ILE A 332 13.64 38.66 4.71
C ILE A 332 14.71 38.58 3.62
N GLY A 333 15.76 39.41 3.77
CA GLY A 333 16.88 39.40 2.84
C GLY A 333 17.70 38.10 2.91
N ALA A 334 18.32 37.73 1.81
CA ALA A 334 19.11 36.51 1.73
C ALA A 334 20.27 36.50 2.77
N GLY A 335 20.62 35.30 3.27
CA GLY A 335 21.69 35.11 4.26
C GLY A 335 21.39 35.64 5.66
N SER A 336 20.13 35.90 5.97
CA SER A 336 19.74 36.47 7.27
C SER A 336 19.62 35.40 8.37
N VAL A 337 19.88 35.82 9.61
CA VAL A 337 19.57 34.99 10.79
C VAL A 337 18.51 35.74 11.61
N VAL A 338 17.28 35.27 11.56
CA VAL A 338 16.11 35.86 12.21
C VAL A 338 15.98 35.29 13.63
N THR A 339 16.18 36.10 14.63
CA THR A 339 16.17 35.73 16.06
C THR A 339 15.07 36.41 16.86
N HIS A 340 14.29 37.30 16.24
CA HIS A 340 13.19 38.04 16.84
C HIS A 340 12.05 38.13 15.83
N ASP A 341 10.85 38.38 16.34
CA ASP A 341 9.67 38.53 15.48
C ASP A 341 9.84 39.71 14.52
N ILE A 342 9.38 39.53 13.30
CA ILE A 342 9.36 40.55 12.26
C ILE A 342 7.91 40.95 12.01
N PRO A 343 7.57 42.27 12.11
CA PRO A 343 6.21 42.75 11.87
C PRO A 343 5.73 42.52 10.41
N ASP A 344 4.42 42.66 10.22
CA ASP A 344 3.82 42.66 8.88
C ASP A 344 4.43 43.79 8.03
N ASP A 345 4.47 43.59 6.71
CA ASP A 345 4.91 44.56 5.70
C ASP A 345 6.33 45.14 5.95
N THR A 346 7.19 44.39 6.61
CA THR A 346 8.53 44.85 7.04
C THR A 346 9.62 44.20 6.19
N VAL A 347 10.63 44.97 5.84
CA VAL A 347 11.88 44.45 5.26
C VAL A 347 12.92 44.32 6.36
N ALA A 348 13.49 43.11 6.51
CA ALA A 348 14.52 42.83 7.51
C ALA A 348 15.66 41.99 6.89
N TYR A 349 16.90 42.28 7.27
CA TYR A 349 18.06 41.50 6.83
C TYR A 349 19.26 41.64 7.79
N GLY A 350 20.20 40.74 7.63
CA GLY A 350 21.47 40.71 8.34
C GLY A 350 21.60 39.61 9.39
N VAL A 351 22.72 39.60 10.13
CA VAL A 351 23.08 38.63 11.15
C VAL A 351 23.44 39.36 12.45
N PRO A 352 22.54 39.44 13.43
CA PRO A 352 21.12 39.07 13.34
C PRO A 352 20.34 40.04 12.45
N ALA A 353 19.22 39.57 11.92
CA ALA A 353 18.32 40.35 11.09
C ALA A 353 17.74 41.55 11.90
N ARG A 354 17.65 42.69 11.27
CA ARG A 354 17.07 43.93 11.82
C ARG A 354 16.12 44.53 10.79
N GLU A 355 15.08 45.19 11.26
CA GLU A 355 14.16 45.94 10.41
C GLU A 355 14.93 47.07 9.68
N ARG A 356 14.66 47.26 8.40
CA ARG A 356 15.33 48.22 7.54
C ARG A 356 14.39 49.12 6.76
N GLY A 357 13.09 48.82 6.79
CA GLY A 357 12.07 49.59 6.10
C GLY A 357 10.77 48.82 5.96
N ARG A 358 9.84 49.39 5.22
CA ARG A 358 8.58 48.77 4.84
C ARG A 358 8.65 48.24 3.42
N ARG A 359 7.89 47.18 3.14
CA ARG A 359 7.70 46.67 1.79
C ARG A 359 6.86 47.64 0.99
N GLU A 360 7.40 48.16 -0.12
CA GLU A 360 6.64 48.96 -1.07
C GLU A 360 5.66 48.08 -1.83
N ASN A 361 4.46 48.57 -2.13
CA ASN A 361 3.49 47.86 -2.93
C ASN A 361 3.97 47.83 -4.38
N ALA A 362 3.91 46.62 -5.02
CA ALA A 362 4.41 46.37 -6.39
C ALA A 362 3.55 47.04 -7.50
N ASP A 363 2.55 47.86 -7.18
CA ASP A 363 1.54 48.30 -8.14
C ASP A 363 1.77 49.67 -8.79
N GLU A 364 2.92 50.35 -8.58
CA GLU A 364 3.10 51.70 -9.16
C GLU A 364 4.29 51.91 -10.11
N SER A 365 4.91 50.84 -10.68
CA SER A 365 6.05 51.07 -11.59
C SER A 365 6.05 50.23 -12.86
N HIS A 366 4.96 50.17 -13.62
CA HIS A 366 5.00 49.81 -15.04
C HIS A 366 4.04 50.67 -15.86
N THR A 367 4.21 51.98 -15.75
CA THR A 367 3.80 52.90 -16.82
C THR A 367 5.01 53.73 -17.18
N GLU A 368 5.34 53.74 -18.48
CA GLU A 368 6.40 54.53 -19.17
C GLU A 368 7.79 53.90 -19.16
N THR A 369 8.23 53.25 -20.23
CA THR A 369 8.74 53.90 -21.43
C THR A 369 8.99 52.90 -22.55
N GLN A 370 8.55 53.22 -23.73
CA GLN A 370 8.80 52.84 -25.12
C GLN A 370 9.86 51.77 -25.43
#